data_69c99b12dea7775ec0cb384fd6aec3c0
#
_entry.id   69c99b12dea7775ec0cb384fd6aec3c0
#
_cell.length_a   1.000
_cell.length_b   1.000
_cell.length_c   1.000
_cell.angle_alpha   90.00
_cell.angle_beta   90.00
_cell.angle_gamma   90.00
#
_symmetry.space_group_name_H-M   'P 1'
#
loop_
_entity.id
_entity.type
_entity.pdbx_description
1 polymer ?
#
loop_
_entity_poly.entity_id
_entity_poly.type
_entity_poly.pdbx_seq_one_letter_code
_entity_poly.pdbx_strand_id
1 'polypeptide(L)'
;SIKGYEARYDGNLVGFGIVTSYYASEVAGITIQLEDLYISEEYRSMGIAQEYFAKVKENFPEAVRYRLEVCGTNKRAIDLYKRLGFDVLEYVQMVDDQV
;
A
#
# COMPACT_ATOMS: atom_id res chain seq x y z
N SER A 1 -2.24 14.49 -3.02
CA SER A 1 -3.52 14.07 -3.57
C SER A 1 -3.91 12.70 -3.05
N ILE A 2 -5.20 12.38 -3.17
CA ILE A 2 -5.79 11.14 -2.66
C ILE A 2 -6.47 10.43 -3.83
N LYS A 3 -6.28 9.12 -3.93
CA LYS A 3 -6.97 8.31 -4.92
C LYS A 3 -7.48 7.02 -4.28
N GLY A 4 -8.75 6.68 -4.57
CA GLY A 4 -9.37 5.44 -4.14
C GLY A 4 -9.38 4.40 -5.24
N TYR A 5 -9.34 3.14 -4.85
CA TYR A 5 -9.40 1.99 -5.74
C TYR A 5 -10.45 1.02 -5.22
N GLU A 6 -11.16 0.39 -6.13
CA GLU A 6 -12.10 -0.68 -5.80
C GLU A 6 -11.67 -1.96 -6.50
N ALA A 7 -11.79 -3.08 -5.79
CA ALA A 7 -11.62 -4.40 -6.38
C ALA A 7 -12.99 -5.07 -6.51
N ARG A 8 -13.32 -5.53 -7.71
CA ARG A 8 -14.59 -6.19 -7.96
C ARG A 8 -14.35 -7.57 -8.58
N TYR A 9 -15.19 -8.51 -8.18
CA TYR A 9 -15.19 -9.87 -8.69
C TYR A 9 -16.64 -10.22 -9.02
N ASP A 10 -16.91 -10.53 -10.28
CA ASP A 10 -18.27 -10.79 -10.77
C ASP A 10 -19.26 -9.69 -10.40
N GLY A 11 -18.81 -8.43 -10.48
CA GLY A 11 -19.64 -7.27 -10.18
C GLY A 11 -19.74 -6.94 -8.68
N ASN A 12 -19.25 -7.78 -7.79
CA ASN A 12 -19.30 -7.55 -6.35
C ASN A 12 -18.06 -6.83 -5.86
N LEU A 13 -18.24 -5.88 -4.96
CA LEU A 13 -17.11 -5.19 -4.33
C LEU A 13 -16.46 -6.14 -3.33
N VAL A 14 -15.22 -6.52 -3.57
CA VAL A 14 -14.49 -7.47 -2.74
C VAL A 14 -13.31 -6.84 -2.03
N GLY A 15 -13.00 -5.59 -2.32
CA GLY A 15 -11.92 -4.89 -1.65
C GLY A 15 -11.84 -3.43 -2.06
N PHE A 16 -11.04 -2.68 -1.32
CA PHE A 16 -10.76 -1.29 -1.66
C PHE A 16 -9.38 -0.90 -1.16
N GLY A 17 -8.83 0.14 -1.75
CA GLY A 17 -7.56 0.69 -1.34
C GLY A 17 -7.55 2.20 -1.48
N ILE A 18 -6.76 2.86 -0.68
CA ILE A 18 -6.58 4.31 -0.70
C ILE A 18 -5.10 4.60 -0.76
N VAL A 19 -4.72 5.49 -1.67
CA VAL A 19 -3.34 5.96 -1.75
C VAL A 19 -3.31 7.48 -1.67
N THR A 20 -2.23 8.00 -1.11
CA THR A 20 -1.93 9.43 -1.12
C THR A 20 -0.58 9.63 -1.78
N SER A 21 -0.38 10.78 -2.42
CA SER A 21 0.89 11.13 -3.02
C SER A 21 1.45 12.39 -2.37
N TYR A 22 2.76 12.42 -2.17
CA TYR A 22 3.45 13.57 -1.59
C TYR A 22 4.91 13.56 -2.01
N TYR A 23 5.55 14.72 -1.89
CA TYR A 23 6.98 14.83 -2.12
C TYR A 23 7.73 14.43 -0.85
N ALA A 24 8.64 13.47 -0.97
CA ALA A 24 9.46 13.03 0.16
C ALA A 24 10.92 13.45 -0.08
N SER A 25 11.44 14.28 0.82
CA SER A 25 12.79 14.83 0.66
C SER A 25 13.87 13.76 0.79
N GLU A 26 13.66 12.73 1.60
CA GLU A 26 14.65 11.66 1.78
C GLU A 26 14.91 10.84 0.50
N VAL A 27 13.98 10.86 -0.45
CA VAL A 27 14.17 10.21 -1.76
C VAL A 27 14.15 11.21 -2.90
N ALA A 28 13.99 12.51 -2.57
CA ALA A 28 13.98 13.61 -3.53
C ALA A 28 12.97 13.37 -4.67
N GLY A 29 11.76 12.95 -4.32
CA GLY A 29 10.76 12.67 -5.35
C GLY A 29 9.39 12.34 -4.80
N ILE A 30 8.47 12.07 -5.71
CA ILE A 30 7.09 11.73 -5.36
C ILE A 30 7.05 10.34 -4.73
N THR A 31 6.40 10.28 -3.58
CA THR A 31 6.18 9.03 -2.86
C THR A 31 4.67 8.75 -2.84
N ILE A 32 4.31 7.51 -3.10
CA ILE A 32 2.94 7.03 -2.99
C ILE A 32 2.83 6.25 -1.69
N GLN A 33 1.99 6.74 -0.80
CA GLN A 33 1.68 6.07 0.46
C GLN A 33 0.41 5.24 0.25
N LEU A 34 0.53 3.94 0.45
CA LEU A 34 -0.62 3.04 0.41
C LEU A 34 -1.20 3.03 1.81
N GLU A 35 -2.29 3.80 2.00
CA GLU A 35 -2.84 4.05 3.34
C GLU A 35 -3.65 2.88 3.85
N ASP A 36 -4.63 2.45 3.07
CA ASP A 36 -5.52 1.37 3.45
C ASP A 36 -5.65 0.39 2.29
N LEU A 37 -5.63 -0.87 2.62
CA LEU A 37 -5.97 -1.93 1.67
C LEU A 37 -6.80 -2.96 2.43
N TYR A 38 -8.02 -3.16 1.97
CA TYR A 38 -8.90 -4.18 2.49
C TYR A 38 -9.33 -5.12 1.37
N ILE A 39 -9.24 -6.40 1.62
CA ILE A 39 -9.72 -7.44 0.71
C ILE A 39 -10.56 -8.40 1.56
N SER A 40 -11.78 -8.68 1.12
CA SER A 40 -12.66 -9.63 1.80
C SER A 40 -11.93 -10.96 1.98
N GLU A 41 -12.11 -11.57 3.14
CA GLU A 41 -11.34 -12.75 3.54
C GLU A 41 -11.43 -13.88 2.51
N GLU A 42 -12.61 -14.12 1.96
CA GLU A 42 -12.84 -15.19 0.98
C GLU A 42 -12.18 -14.94 -0.38
N TYR A 43 -11.71 -13.70 -0.63
CA TYR A 43 -11.04 -13.35 -1.88
C TYR A 43 -9.55 -13.10 -1.69
N ARG A 44 -9.02 -13.35 -0.50
CA ARG A 44 -7.58 -13.26 -0.25
C ARG A 44 -6.86 -14.42 -0.93
N SER A 45 -5.59 -14.22 -1.24
CA SER A 45 -4.75 -15.22 -1.92
C SER A 45 -5.16 -15.49 -3.38
N MET A 46 -5.94 -14.58 -3.99
CA MET A 46 -6.33 -14.67 -5.39
C MET A 46 -5.58 -13.68 -6.29
N GLY A 47 -4.49 -13.11 -5.77
CA GLY A 47 -3.69 -12.16 -6.55
C GLY A 47 -4.25 -10.75 -6.62
N ILE A 48 -5.27 -10.42 -5.84
CA ILE A 48 -5.90 -9.08 -5.89
C ILE A 48 -4.92 -8.01 -5.41
N ALA A 49 -4.17 -8.28 -4.33
CA ALA A 49 -3.18 -7.32 -3.85
C ALA A 49 -2.10 -7.06 -4.89
N GLN A 50 -1.66 -8.09 -5.59
CA GLN A 50 -0.65 -7.96 -6.65
C GLN A 50 -1.18 -7.10 -7.78
N GLU A 51 -2.42 -7.31 -8.22
CA GLU A 51 -3.05 -6.49 -9.25
C GLU A 51 -3.20 -5.05 -8.80
N TYR A 52 -3.57 -4.84 -7.54
CA TYR A 52 -3.71 -3.51 -6.97
C TYR A 52 -2.39 -2.74 -7.04
N PHE A 53 -1.29 -3.35 -6.59
CA PHE A 53 0.01 -2.69 -6.63
C PHE A 53 0.48 -2.42 -8.05
N ALA A 54 0.23 -3.34 -8.97
CA ALA A 54 0.54 -3.13 -10.38
C ALA A 54 -0.23 -1.94 -10.94
N LYS A 55 -1.51 -1.82 -10.58
CA LYS A 55 -2.35 -0.72 -11.03
C LYS A 55 -1.90 0.62 -10.45
N VAL A 56 -1.53 0.64 -9.19
CA VAL A 56 -1.00 1.85 -8.55
C VAL A 56 0.28 2.30 -9.27
N LYS A 57 1.19 1.39 -9.56
CA LYS A 57 2.42 1.73 -10.27
C LYS A 57 2.14 2.24 -11.69
N GLU A 58 1.17 1.66 -12.36
CA GLU A 58 0.75 2.12 -13.69
C GLU A 58 0.20 3.54 -13.65
N ASN A 59 -0.57 3.86 -12.61
CA ASN A 59 -1.19 5.19 -12.48
C ASN A 59 -0.23 6.28 -12.00
N PHE A 60 0.90 5.92 -11.39
CA PHE A 60 1.87 6.86 -10.85
C PHE A 60 3.28 6.52 -11.31
N PRO A 61 3.53 6.55 -12.63
CA PRO A 61 4.83 6.14 -13.16
C PRO A 61 5.98 7.07 -12.75
N GLU A 62 5.68 8.31 -12.35
CA GLU A 62 6.69 9.28 -11.91
C GLU A 62 7.13 9.07 -10.46
N ALA A 63 6.46 8.19 -9.71
CA ALA A 63 6.80 7.97 -8.31
C ALA A 63 8.14 7.26 -8.19
N VAL A 64 8.93 7.68 -7.20
CA VAL A 64 10.25 7.08 -6.92
C VAL A 64 10.21 6.16 -5.71
N ARG A 65 9.11 6.18 -4.96
CA ARG A 65 8.92 5.30 -3.80
C ARG A 65 7.45 4.96 -3.63
N TYR A 66 7.20 3.71 -3.27
CA TYR A 66 5.89 3.25 -2.82
C TYR A 66 6.06 2.77 -1.38
N ARG A 67 5.28 3.32 -0.48
CA ARG A 67 5.45 3.09 0.95
C ARG A 67 4.14 2.60 1.56
N LEU A 68 4.25 1.69 2.52
CA LEU A 68 3.11 1.24 3.32
C LEU A 68 3.57 1.00 4.76
N GLU A 69 2.60 0.89 5.65
CA GLU A 69 2.86 0.54 7.03
C GLU A 69 2.13 -0.77 7.33
N VAL A 70 2.77 -1.62 8.10
CA VAL A 70 2.22 -2.90 8.52
C VAL A 70 2.70 -3.19 9.93
N CYS A 71 1.81 -3.73 10.75
CA CYS A 71 2.18 -4.11 12.11
C CYS A 71 3.29 -5.16 12.08
N GLY A 72 4.35 -4.95 12.87
CA GLY A 72 5.52 -5.83 12.87
C GLY A 72 5.22 -7.28 13.27
N THR A 73 4.09 -7.52 13.92
CA THR A 73 3.66 -8.86 14.29
C THR A 73 2.85 -9.56 13.20
N ASN A 74 2.45 -8.83 12.16
CA ASN A 74 1.69 -9.39 11.05
C ASN A 74 2.63 -10.00 10.02
N LYS A 75 3.17 -11.17 10.34
CA LYS A 75 4.18 -11.83 9.52
C LYS A 75 3.67 -12.22 8.15
N ARG A 76 2.40 -12.61 8.05
CA ARG A 76 1.79 -13.00 6.78
C ARG A 76 1.77 -11.82 5.80
N ALA A 77 1.36 -10.65 6.27
CA ALA A 77 1.35 -9.44 5.44
C ALA A 77 2.76 -9.01 5.06
N ILE A 78 3.70 -9.05 6.01
CA ILE A 78 5.09 -8.70 5.74
C ILE A 78 5.68 -9.60 4.65
N ASP A 79 5.43 -10.90 4.73
CA ASP A 79 5.91 -11.85 3.74
C ASP A 79 5.32 -11.57 2.36
N LEU A 80 4.02 -11.25 2.32
CA LEU A 80 3.35 -10.88 1.07
C LEU A 80 4.02 -9.65 0.44
N TYR A 81 4.22 -8.60 1.24
CA TYR A 81 4.79 -7.36 0.72
C TYR A 81 6.24 -7.55 0.26
N LYS A 82 7.02 -8.37 0.97
CA LYS A 82 8.38 -8.71 0.52
C LYS A 82 8.36 -9.42 -0.84
N ARG A 83 7.43 -10.35 -1.04
CA ARG A 83 7.30 -11.03 -2.32
C ARG A 83 6.93 -10.06 -3.44
N LEU A 84 6.23 -8.98 -3.12
CA LEU A 84 5.84 -7.95 -4.08
C LEU A 84 6.92 -6.90 -4.31
N GLY A 85 8.08 -7.03 -3.65
CA GLY A 85 9.22 -6.16 -3.87
C GLY A 85 9.43 -5.08 -2.82
N PHE A 86 8.66 -5.09 -1.73
CA PHE A 86 8.85 -4.13 -0.65
C PHE A 86 9.95 -4.59 0.30
N ASP A 87 10.71 -3.63 0.80
CA ASP A 87 11.74 -3.86 1.81
C ASP A 87 11.38 -3.12 3.10
N VAL A 88 11.87 -3.63 4.22
CA VAL A 88 11.66 -2.97 5.50
C VAL A 88 12.43 -1.65 5.53
N LEU A 89 11.74 -0.59 5.96
CA LEU A 89 12.33 0.72 6.13
C LEU A 89 12.72 0.87 7.61
N GLU A 90 14.01 1.02 7.88
CA GLU A 90 14.53 1.00 9.25
C GLU A 90 14.61 2.40 9.86
N TYR A 91 13.45 3.04 10.04
CA TYR A 91 13.38 4.30 10.78
C TYR A 91 12.59 4.11 12.05
N VAL A 92 13.08 4.72 13.13
CA VAL A 92 12.33 4.78 14.39
C VAL A 92 11.27 5.86 14.25
N GLN A 93 10.03 5.52 14.59
CA GLN A 93 8.94 6.49 14.59
C GLN A 93 8.79 7.04 16.00
N MET A 94 8.59 8.34 16.10
CA MET A 94 8.43 9.02 17.37
C MET A 94 7.21 9.93 17.27
N VAL A 95 6.42 9.98 18.35
CA VAL A 95 5.24 10.83 18.40
C VAL A 95 5.22 11.62 19.70
N ASP A 96 4.60 12.75 19.67
CA ASP A 96 4.28 13.54 20.84
C ASP A 96 2.79 13.89 20.72
N ASP A 97 1.96 13.02 21.27
CA ASP A 97 0.50 13.19 21.17
C ASP A 97 0.04 14.23 22.18
N GLN A 98 -0.80 15.16 21.71
CA GLN A 98 -1.33 16.25 22.53
C GLN A 98 -2.73 15.95 23.06
N VAL A 99 -3.17 14.70 23.00
CA VAL A 99 -4.49 14.25 23.48
C VAL A 99 -4.37 13.35 24.68
#